data_05014880d42e2b15fb62e1021110ec4f
#
_entry.id   05014880d42e2b15fb62e1021110ec4f
#
_cell.length_a   1.000
_cell.length_b   1.000
_cell.length_c   1.000
_cell.angle_alpha   90.00
_cell.angle_beta   90.00
_cell.angle_gamma   90.00
#
_symmetry.space_group_name_H-M   'P 1'
#
loop_
_entity.id
_entity.type
_entity.pdbx_description
1 polymer ?
#
loop_
_entity_poly.entity_id
_entity_poly.type
_entity_poly.pdbx_seq_one_letter_code
_entity_poly.pdbx_strand_id
1 'polypeptide(L)'
;METKAPALAQDTAVFDLIRQEKERQTHGIELIASENYVSEQVMRAQGSILTNKYAEGLPGKRYYGGCEIVDQIEQLAIDRAKELFGVEWVNVQPHSGAQANAAVMLAVLNPGDKILGFDLSHGGHLTHGSPVNFSGKLYQPSFYGVEPETGLIDWQKVKETARREQPKLIICGASAYSRDWDYKALREAADEVGALLLADISHPSGLIAKGLLNNPFEHCHIVTTTTHKTLRGPRGGLIMLGRDFENPFGLKTPKGELRMMSALLDSGVFPGTQGGPLEHVIGAKAVAFGEALSDAYTDYTQQIIRNAQALAKGFTDRGYSIISGGTDNHLMLIDLRSKGLTGKLAENTLIKADITINKNMVPFDDKSPFVTSGMRIGSAAVTTRGLKEADMTRIVEFIDDVLMHHADEAHLLRVRGQVNEWMQQYPLFA
;
A
#
# COMPACT_ATOMS: atom_id res chain seq x y z
N MET A 1 11.16 39.66 32.17
CA MET A 1 12.12 38.55 32.17
C MET A 1 11.54 37.47 31.27
N GLU A 2 12.05 37.36 30.04
CA GLU A 2 11.69 36.24 29.17
C GLU A 2 12.36 34.97 29.73
N THR A 3 11.59 34.12 30.36
CA THR A 3 12.05 32.77 30.71
C THR A 3 12.10 31.94 29.44
N LYS A 4 13.20 32.01 28.69
CA LYS A 4 13.47 30.99 27.66
C LYS A 4 13.52 29.63 28.36
N ALA A 5 12.68 28.71 27.92
CA ALA A 5 12.83 27.30 28.31
C ALA A 5 14.29 26.87 28.09
N PRO A 6 14.86 26.08 29.00
CA PRO A 6 16.25 25.62 28.83
C PRO A 6 16.40 24.93 27.48
N ALA A 7 17.37 25.35 26.68
CA ALA A 7 17.67 24.70 25.42
C ALA A 7 18.16 23.28 25.72
N LEU A 8 17.37 22.29 25.29
CA LEU A 8 17.79 20.90 25.34
C LEU A 8 18.95 20.69 24.34
N ALA A 9 19.93 19.88 24.74
CA ALA A 9 20.99 19.48 23.82
C ALA A 9 20.37 18.68 22.65
N GLN A 10 20.93 18.87 21.44
CA GLN A 10 20.53 18.07 20.28
C GLN A 10 20.80 16.59 20.54
N ASP A 11 19.83 15.73 20.27
CA ASP A 11 20.01 14.26 20.29
C ASP A 11 20.82 13.83 19.06
N THR A 12 22.15 13.86 19.19
CA THR A 12 23.07 13.53 18.11
C THR A 12 22.93 12.07 17.67
N ALA A 13 22.60 11.15 18.58
CA ALA A 13 22.50 9.73 18.26
C ALA A 13 21.39 9.45 17.23
N VAL A 14 20.18 10.01 17.44
CA VAL A 14 19.07 9.84 16.51
C VAL A 14 19.35 10.53 15.17
N PHE A 15 19.87 11.77 15.21
CA PHE A 15 20.14 12.52 13.98
C PHE A 15 21.29 11.93 13.16
N ASP A 16 22.28 11.29 13.80
CA ASP A 16 23.34 10.55 13.12
C ASP A 16 22.79 9.30 12.40
N LEU A 17 21.85 8.57 13.00
CA LEU A 17 21.17 7.45 12.35
C LEU A 17 20.29 7.90 11.17
N ILE A 18 19.58 9.03 11.32
CA ILE A 18 18.81 9.62 10.22
C ILE A 18 19.72 9.99 9.03
N ARG A 19 20.92 10.53 9.31
CA ARG A 19 21.91 10.83 8.27
C ARG A 19 22.38 9.55 7.55
N GLN A 20 22.68 8.49 8.30
CA GLN A 20 23.06 7.20 7.72
C GLN A 20 21.95 6.60 6.86
N GLU A 21 20.68 6.70 7.29
CA GLU A 21 19.54 6.26 6.48
C GLU A 21 19.38 7.10 5.20
N LYS A 22 19.59 8.43 5.28
CA LYS A 22 19.63 9.30 4.10
C LYS A 22 20.72 8.84 3.11
N GLU A 23 21.92 8.51 3.62
CA GLU A 23 23.03 7.99 2.80
C GLU A 23 22.64 6.67 2.13
N ARG A 24 22.05 5.73 2.87
CA ARG A 24 21.56 4.45 2.34
C ARG A 24 20.55 4.67 1.19
N GLN A 25 19.55 5.50 1.42
CA GLN A 25 18.54 5.80 0.39
C GLN A 25 19.14 6.50 -0.84
N THR A 26 20.13 7.36 -0.65
CA THR A 26 20.77 8.10 -1.75
C THR A 26 21.61 7.20 -2.65
N HIS A 27 22.34 6.25 -2.06
CA HIS A 27 23.32 5.43 -2.79
C HIS A 27 22.75 4.13 -3.34
N GLY A 28 21.66 3.59 -2.76
CA GLY A 28 21.07 2.32 -3.14
C GLY A 28 19.99 2.41 -4.20
N ILE A 29 19.65 1.25 -4.77
CA ILE A 29 18.49 1.05 -5.64
C ILE A 29 17.36 0.48 -4.80
N GLU A 30 16.24 1.21 -4.65
CA GLU A 30 15.06 0.78 -3.89
C GLU A 30 14.02 0.17 -4.83
N LEU A 31 13.70 -1.10 -4.62
CA LEU A 31 12.74 -1.87 -5.42
C LEU A 31 11.68 -2.55 -4.57
N ILE A 32 11.60 -2.27 -3.26
CA ILE A 32 10.49 -2.76 -2.45
C ILE A 32 9.19 -2.12 -2.97
N ALA A 33 8.26 -2.94 -3.44
CA ALA A 33 7.03 -2.48 -4.12
C ALA A 33 6.12 -1.60 -3.25
N SER A 34 6.28 -1.65 -1.92
CA SER A 34 5.51 -0.85 -0.95
C SER A 34 6.23 0.42 -0.50
N GLU A 35 7.41 0.74 -1.06
CA GLU A 35 8.19 1.92 -0.74
C GLU A 35 8.17 2.95 -1.87
N ASN A 36 8.36 4.21 -1.48
CA ASN A 36 8.46 5.34 -2.39
C ASN A 36 9.15 6.51 -1.68
N TYR A 37 9.58 7.49 -2.46
CA TYR A 37 10.17 8.72 -1.95
C TYR A 37 9.15 9.86 -2.03
N VAL A 38 8.84 10.45 -0.89
CA VAL A 38 7.94 11.60 -0.82
C VAL A 38 8.66 12.90 -1.17
N SER A 39 7.91 13.92 -1.56
CA SER A 39 8.46 15.25 -1.81
C SER A 39 8.95 15.93 -0.53
N GLU A 40 9.82 16.93 -0.66
CA GLU A 40 10.23 17.79 0.46
C GLU A 40 9.02 18.46 1.14
N GLN A 41 8.00 18.86 0.36
CA GLN A 41 6.80 19.49 0.91
C GLN A 41 6.02 18.53 1.84
N VAL A 42 5.91 17.26 1.46
CA VAL A 42 5.30 16.22 2.30
C VAL A 42 6.10 16.03 3.59
N MET A 43 7.43 15.95 3.52
CA MET A 43 8.29 15.83 4.71
C MET A 43 8.18 17.06 5.62
N ARG A 44 8.15 18.27 5.06
CA ARG A 44 8.00 19.52 5.83
C ARG A 44 6.64 19.60 6.52
N ALA A 45 5.56 19.19 5.86
CA ALA A 45 4.24 19.15 6.48
C ALA A 45 4.21 18.15 7.65
N GLN A 46 4.81 16.98 7.47
CA GLN A 46 4.88 15.93 8.49
C GLN A 46 5.75 16.33 9.69
N GLY A 47 6.83 17.09 9.49
CA GLY A 47 7.68 17.64 10.54
C GLY A 47 7.22 19.00 11.09
N SER A 48 5.95 19.36 10.92
CA SER A 48 5.42 20.68 11.30
C SER A 48 4.87 20.74 12.73
N ILE A 49 4.50 21.95 13.16
CA ILE A 49 3.87 22.22 14.45
C ILE A 49 2.50 21.53 14.62
N LEU A 50 1.91 20.99 13.57
CA LEU A 50 0.64 20.25 13.62
C LEU A 50 0.75 19.01 14.54
N THR A 51 1.96 18.49 14.77
CA THR A 51 2.22 17.41 15.72
C THR A 51 1.79 17.74 17.15
N ASN A 52 1.67 19.03 17.51
CA ASN A 52 1.32 19.47 18.86
C ASN A 52 -0.18 19.46 19.13
N LYS A 53 -1.02 19.36 18.09
CA LYS A 53 -2.48 19.53 18.25
C LYS A 53 -3.20 18.22 18.49
N TYR A 54 -4.03 18.20 19.52
CA TYR A 54 -4.95 17.11 19.86
C TYR A 54 -6.37 17.46 19.40
N ALA A 55 -6.98 16.65 18.52
CA ALA A 55 -8.22 16.99 17.81
C ALA A 55 -9.18 15.81 17.66
N GLU A 56 -9.53 15.10 18.76
CA GLU A 56 -10.54 14.03 18.71
C GLU A 56 -11.86 14.53 18.12
N GLY A 57 -12.49 13.68 17.31
CA GLY A 57 -13.70 13.98 16.58
C GLY A 57 -13.44 14.25 15.11
N LEU A 58 -14.37 14.87 14.43
CA LEU A 58 -14.32 15.21 13.00
C LEU A 58 -14.31 16.74 12.83
N PRO A 59 -13.94 17.28 11.65
CA PRO A 59 -14.03 18.71 11.36
C PRO A 59 -15.38 19.28 11.73
N GLY A 60 -15.37 20.38 12.49
CA GLY A 60 -16.58 21.03 13.02
C GLY A 60 -17.30 20.28 14.14
N LYS A 61 -16.82 19.11 14.55
CA LYS A 61 -17.41 18.26 15.61
C LYS A 61 -16.33 17.70 16.53
N ARG A 62 -15.45 18.57 17.04
CA ARG A 62 -14.32 18.19 17.90
C ARG A 62 -14.73 18.16 19.38
N TYR A 63 -14.03 17.34 20.13
CA TYR A 63 -14.14 17.28 21.58
C TYR A 63 -13.24 18.30 22.30
N TYR A 64 -12.35 18.97 21.56
CA TYR A 64 -11.34 19.92 22.07
C TYR A 64 -11.48 21.28 21.38
N GLY A 65 -11.15 22.35 22.11
CA GLY A 65 -11.10 23.71 21.56
C GLY A 65 -9.83 23.97 20.72
N GLY A 66 -9.81 25.07 19.98
CA GLY A 66 -8.65 25.51 19.19
C GLY A 66 -8.39 24.64 17.96
N CYS A 67 -9.43 24.08 17.34
CA CYS A 67 -9.33 23.19 16.20
C CYS A 67 -9.63 23.88 14.87
N GLU A 68 -9.92 25.17 14.85
CA GLU A 68 -10.41 25.92 13.69
C GLU A 68 -9.46 25.84 12.48
N ILE A 69 -8.15 25.73 12.72
CA ILE A 69 -7.16 25.65 11.68
C ILE A 69 -6.95 24.20 11.23
N VAL A 70 -6.85 23.25 12.17
CA VAL A 70 -6.71 21.83 11.82
C VAL A 70 -7.97 21.29 11.14
N ASP A 71 -9.16 21.82 11.47
CA ASP A 71 -10.39 21.51 10.74
C ASP A 71 -10.28 21.88 9.26
N GLN A 72 -9.71 23.04 8.95
CA GLN A 72 -9.50 23.47 7.56
C GLN A 72 -8.46 22.58 6.85
N ILE A 73 -7.40 22.15 7.55
CA ILE A 73 -6.38 21.27 7.00
C ILE A 73 -6.96 19.87 6.73
N GLU A 74 -7.70 19.31 7.67
CA GLU A 74 -8.34 18.02 7.47
C GLU A 74 -9.41 18.08 6.37
N GLN A 75 -10.22 19.15 6.33
CA GLN A 75 -11.20 19.35 5.27
C GLN A 75 -10.52 19.47 3.90
N LEU A 76 -9.38 20.18 3.80
CA LEU A 76 -8.60 20.26 2.56
C LEU A 76 -8.09 18.88 2.11
N ALA A 77 -7.65 18.03 3.05
CA ALA A 77 -7.25 16.66 2.74
C ALA A 77 -8.44 15.83 2.22
N ILE A 78 -9.60 15.95 2.86
CA ILE A 78 -10.84 15.29 2.44
C ILE A 78 -11.25 15.74 1.03
N ASP A 79 -11.30 17.04 0.77
CA ASP A 79 -11.75 17.59 -0.50
C ASP A 79 -10.82 17.16 -1.65
N ARG A 80 -9.51 17.24 -1.45
CA ARG A 80 -8.52 16.77 -2.44
C ARG A 80 -8.59 15.26 -2.68
N ALA A 81 -8.80 14.47 -1.64
CA ALA A 81 -8.97 13.02 -1.80
C ALA A 81 -10.27 12.70 -2.57
N LYS A 82 -11.37 13.40 -2.28
CA LYS A 82 -12.64 13.27 -3.02
C LYS A 82 -12.48 13.62 -4.49
N GLU A 83 -11.79 14.71 -4.81
CA GLU A 83 -11.49 15.12 -6.17
C GLU A 83 -10.61 14.10 -6.89
N LEU A 84 -9.53 13.64 -6.23
CA LEU A 84 -8.55 12.72 -6.78
C LEU A 84 -9.14 11.36 -7.17
N PHE A 85 -10.04 10.83 -6.34
CA PHE A 85 -10.65 9.51 -6.53
C PHE A 85 -12.08 9.55 -7.12
N GLY A 86 -12.68 10.74 -7.25
CA GLY A 86 -14.05 10.90 -7.76
C GLY A 86 -15.11 10.29 -6.83
N VAL A 87 -14.98 10.45 -5.51
CA VAL A 87 -15.82 9.78 -4.50
C VAL A 87 -16.64 10.76 -3.67
N GLU A 88 -17.78 10.29 -3.13
CA GLU A 88 -18.66 11.15 -2.33
C GLU A 88 -18.17 11.36 -0.90
N TRP A 89 -17.51 10.35 -0.31
CA TRP A 89 -17.09 10.41 1.08
C TRP A 89 -15.70 9.82 1.30
N VAL A 90 -14.92 10.46 2.17
CA VAL A 90 -13.58 10.03 2.58
C VAL A 90 -13.37 10.30 4.06
N ASN A 91 -12.80 9.33 4.77
CA ASN A 91 -12.18 9.56 6.09
C ASN A 91 -10.65 9.48 5.94
N VAL A 92 -9.97 10.58 6.30
CA VAL A 92 -8.50 10.72 6.16
C VAL A 92 -7.73 10.43 7.45
N GLN A 93 -8.43 10.10 8.54
CA GLN A 93 -7.84 9.91 9.86
C GLN A 93 -7.12 8.58 10.10
N PRO A 94 -7.38 7.45 9.39
CA PRO A 94 -6.68 6.21 9.66
C PRO A 94 -5.15 6.37 9.63
N HIS A 95 -4.48 5.91 10.73
CA HIS A 95 -3.03 6.03 10.88
C HIS A 95 -2.27 5.13 9.91
N SER A 96 -2.90 4.06 9.43
CA SER A 96 -2.34 3.11 8.48
C SER A 96 -3.44 2.40 7.69
N GLY A 97 -3.07 1.69 6.60
CA GLY A 97 -4.01 0.82 5.90
C GLY A 97 -4.56 -0.31 6.79
N ALA A 98 -3.74 -0.86 7.68
CA ALA A 98 -4.18 -1.88 8.62
C ALA A 98 -5.26 -1.35 9.58
N GLN A 99 -5.13 -0.10 10.06
CA GLN A 99 -6.15 0.53 10.90
C GLN A 99 -7.39 0.93 10.10
N ALA A 100 -7.25 1.34 8.84
CA ALA A 100 -8.39 1.57 7.95
C ALA A 100 -9.22 0.27 7.79
N ASN A 101 -8.57 -0.85 7.49
CA ASN A 101 -9.24 -2.15 7.40
C ASN A 101 -9.85 -2.58 8.73
N ALA A 102 -9.17 -2.35 9.86
CA ALA A 102 -9.70 -2.66 11.19
C ALA A 102 -10.95 -1.82 11.52
N ALA A 103 -10.94 -0.53 11.20
CA ALA A 103 -12.06 0.36 11.40
C ALA A 103 -13.29 -0.05 10.57
N VAL A 104 -13.06 -0.42 9.29
CA VAL A 104 -14.12 -0.97 8.42
C VAL A 104 -14.69 -2.24 9.02
N MET A 105 -13.86 -3.22 9.37
CA MET A 105 -14.33 -4.50 9.92
C MET A 105 -15.09 -4.30 11.24
N LEU A 106 -14.60 -3.43 12.13
CA LEU A 106 -15.29 -3.11 13.38
C LEU A 106 -16.65 -2.45 13.13
N ALA A 107 -16.78 -1.65 12.08
CA ALA A 107 -18.03 -0.96 11.74
C ALA A 107 -19.09 -1.89 11.14
N VAL A 108 -18.69 -2.95 10.42
CA VAL A 108 -19.60 -3.76 9.60
C VAL A 108 -19.71 -5.23 10.04
N LEU A 109 -18.87 -5.68 10.97
CA LEU A 109 -18.83 -7.08 11.43
C LEU A 109 -18.91 -7.17 12.96
N ASN A 110 -19.40 -8.33 13.43
CA ASN A 110 -19.28 -8.75 14.82
C ASN A 110 -18.19 -9.83 14.95
N PRO A 111 -17.55 -9.97 16.12
CA PRO A 111 -16.63 -11.09 16.38
C PRO A 111 -17.28 -12.43 16.04
N GLY A 112 -16.52 -13.26 15.29
CA GLY A 112 -17.01 -14.56 14.82
C GLY A 112 -17.73 -14.52 13.45
N ASP A 113 -17.97 -13.36 12.87
CA ASP A 113 -18.52 -13.27 11.52
C ASP A 113 -17.55 -13.83 10.47
N LYS A 114 -18.10 -14.41 9.40
CA LYS A 114 -17.31 -15.00 8.32
C LYS A 114 -16.82 -13.90 7.35
N ILE A 115 -15.57 -14.01 6.95
CA ILE A 115 -14.95 -13.17 5.93
C ILE A 115 -14.31 -14.03 4.85
N LEU A 116 -14.26 -13.53 3.62
CA LEU A 116 -13.58 -14.18 2.50
C LEU A 116 -12.50 -13.22 1.98
N GLY A 117 -11.23 -13.58 2.15
CA GLY A 117 -10.08 -12.75 1.76
C GLY A 117 -9.22 -13.40 0.67
N PHE A 118 -8.36 -12.59 0.04
CA PHE A 118 -7.33 -13.12 -0.85
C PHE A 118 -6.20 -13.75 -0.04
N ASP A 119 -5.81 -14.97 -0.39
CA ASP A 119 -4.86 -15.78 0.38
C ASP A 119 -3.50 -15.08 0.51
N LEU A 120 -2.98 -15.02 1.73
CA LEU A 120 -1.69 -14.41 2.03
C LEU A 120 -0.54 -15.06 1.25
N SER A 121 -0.56 -16.40 1.10
CA SER A 121 0.47 -17.14 0.37
C SER A 121 0.41 -16.91 -1.14
N HIS A 122 -0.72 -16.44 -1.65
CA HIS A 122 -0.92 -16.07 -3.05
C HIS A 122 -0.76 -14.56 -3.31
N GLY A 123 -0.36 -13.80 -2.30
CA GLY A 123 -0.09 -12.37 -2.41
C GLY A 123 -1.08 -11.46 -1.71
N GLY A 124 -1.99 -11.99 -0.89
CA GLY A 124 -2.90 -11.22 -0.05
C GLY A 124 -2.19 -10.36 1.00
N HIS A 125 -2.96 -9.65 1.81
CA HIS A 125 -2.43 -8.86 2.93
C HIS A 125 -2.79 -9.50 4.27
N LEU A 126 -1.96 -9.28 5.30
CA LEU A 126 -2.20 -9.81 6.67
C LEU A 126 -3.60 -9.49 7.19
N THR A 127 -4.12 -8.28 6.92
CA THR A 127 -5.44 -7.85 7.37
C THR A 127 -6.62 -8.47 6.61
N HIS A 128 -6.37 -9.36 5.65
CA HIS A 128 -7.43 -10.05 4.90
C HIS A 128 -7.80 -11.43 5.50
N GLY A 129 -7.53 -11.64 6.79
CA GLY A 129 -7.91 -12.85 7.50
C GLY A 129 -6.75 -13.72 7.99
N SER A 130 -5.49 -13.26 7.90
CA SER A 130 -4.34 -14.03 8.37
C SER A 130 -4.49 -14.38 9.87
N PRO A 131 -4.22 -15.65 10.28
CA PRO A 131 -4.40 -16.10 11.67
C PRO A 131 -3.49 -15.39 12.68
N VAL A 132 -2.40 -14.76 12.23
CA VAL A 132 -1.52 -13.99 13.11
C VAL A 132 -1.98 -12.53 13.26
N ASN A 133 -2.96 -12.09 12.46
CA ASN A 133 -3.51 -10.73 12.46
C ASN A 133 -4.83 -10.68 13.24
N PHE A 134 -5.24 -9.44 13.66
CA PHE A 134 -6.53 -9.24 14.33
C PHE A 134 -7.70 -9.83 13.51
N SER A 135 -7.65 -9.71 12.19
CA SER A 135 -8.72 -10.15 11.28
C SER A 135 -8.95 -11.66 11.33
N GLY A 136 -7.88 -12.45 11.42
CA GLY A 136 -7.99 -13.92 11.60
C GLY A 136 -8.23 -14.36 13.05
N LYS A 137 -8.03 -13.47 14.03
CA LYS A 137 -8.29 -13.76 15.45
C LYS A 137 -9.71 -13.43 15.88
N LEU A 138 -10.32 -12.40 15.30
CA LEU A 138 -11.67 -11.94 15.65
C LEU A 138 -12.76 -12.53 14.76
N TYR A 139 -12.44 -12.84 13.51
CA TYR A 139 -13.39 -13.29 12.49
C TYR A 139 -13.07 -14.72 12.04
N GLN A 140 -13.98 -15.34 11.29
CA GLN A 140 -13.79 -16.66 10.70
C GLN A 140 -13.40 -16.52 9.22
N PRO A 141 -12.09 -16.52 8.91
CA PRO A 141 -11.64 -16.31 7.54
C PRO A 141 -11.71 -17.57 6.71
N SER A 142 -12.13 -17.42 5.47
CA SER A 142 -11.89 -18.32 4.36
C SER A 142 -11.16 -17.57 3.25
N PHE A 143 -10.57 -18.30 2.28
CA PHE A 143 -9.68 -17.69 1.31
C PHE A 143 -10.01 -18.13 -0.11
N TYR A 144 -9.77 -17.22 -1.05
CA TYR A 144 -9.63 -17.50 -2.47
C TYR A 144 -8.21 -17.14 -2.93
N GLY A 145 -7.77 -17.70 -4.04
CA GLY A 145 -6.40 -17.52 -4.52
C GLY A 145 -6.29 -17.54 -6.03
N VAL A 146 -5.10 -17.81 -6.52
CA VAL A 146 -4.80 -17.95 -7.95
C VAL A 146 -4.74 -19.41 -8.36
N GLU A 147 -4.89 -19.66 -9.67
CA GLU A 147 -4.73 -20.97 -10.27
C GLU A 147 -3.24 -21.35 -10.40
N PRO A 148 -2.90 -22.63 -10.14
CA PRO A 148 -1.51 -23.09 -10.16
C PRO A 148 -0.83 -22.92 -11.52
N GLU A 149 -1.57 -23.16 -12.59
CA GLU A 149 -1.04 -23.19 -13.97
C GLU A 149 -0.80 -21.79 -14.52
N THR A 150 -1.63 -20.81 -14.12
CA THR A 150 -1.63 -19.49 -14.73
C THR A 150 -1.15 -18.38 -13.79
N GLY A 151 -1.22 -18.61 -12.48
CA GLY A 151 -1.02 -17.57 -11.48
C GLY A 151 -2.11 -16.46 -11.51
N LEU A 152 -3.24 -16.71 -12.17
CA LEU A 152 -4.37 -15.78 -12.29
C LEU A 152 -5.53 -16.21 -11.37
N ILE A 153 -6.36 -15.25 -10.99
CA ILE A 153 -7.59 -15.51 -10.23
C ILE A 153 -8.66 -16.04 -11.17
N ASP A 154 -9.29 -17.16 -10.81
CA ASP A 154 -10.50 -17.65 -11.48
C ASP A 154 -11.74 -17.09 -10.77
N TRP A 155 -12.39 -16.11 -11.39
CA TRP A 155 -13.55 -15.41 -10.81
C TRP A 155 -14.77 -16.32 -10.61
N GLN A 156 -14.88 -17.41 -11.38
CA GLN A 156 -15.94 -18.40 -11.16
C GLN A 156 -15.72 -19.18 -9.87
N LYS A 157 -14.48 -19.58 -9.59
CA LYS A 157 -14.12 -20.24 -8.33
C LYS A 157 -14.28 -19.31 -7.12
N VAL A 158 -14.06 -17.99 -7.30
CA VAL A 158 -14.36 -17.01 -6.24
C VAL A 158 -15.86 -17.02 -5.91
N LYS A 159 -16.75 -16.99 -6.92
CA LYS A 159 -18.21 -17.09 -6.73
C LYS A 159 -18.61 -18.40 -6.03
N GLU A 160 -18.07 -19.52 -6.46
CA GLU A 160 -18.33 -20.83 -5.85
C GLU A 160 -17.88 -20.87 -4.38
N THR A 161 -16.72 -20.28 -4.09
CA THR A 161 -16.23 -20.16 -2.72
C THR A 161 -17.12 -19.26 -1.87
N ALA A 162 -17.55 -18.12 -2.40
CA ALA A 162 -18.48 -17.23 -1.69
C ALA A 162 -19.81 -17.92 -1.38
N ARG A 163 -20.38 -18.68 -2.32
CA ARG A 163 -21.61 -19.49 -2.12
C ARG A 163 -21.42 -20.54 -1.02
N ARG A 164 -20.31 -21.25 -1.01
CA ARG A 164 -20.01 -22.28 -0.02
C ARG A 164 -19.80 -21.70 1.37
N GLU A 165 -19.03 -20.63 1.47
CA GLU A 165 -18.61 -20.06 2.74
C GLU A 165 -19.63 -19.08 3.34
N GLN A 166 -20.47 -18.44 2.53
CA GLN A 166 -21.47 -17.45 2.98
C GLN A 166 -20.85 -16.34 3.85
N PRO A 167 -19.83 -15.61 3.36
CA PRO A 167 -19.19 -14.53 4.13
C PRO A 167 -20.12 -13.32 4.28
N LYS A 168 -19.92 -12.51 5.31
CA LYS A 168 -20.54 -11.18 5.44
C LYS A 168 -19.72 -10.08 4.76
N LEU A 169 -18.41 -10.30 4.60
CA LEU A 169 -17.50 -9.38 3.94
C LEU A 169 -16.58 -10.16 3.00
N ILE A 170 -16.53 -9.75 1.75
CA ILE A 170 -15.51 -10.17 0.78
C ILE A 170 -14.47 -9.07 0.69
N ILE A 171 -13.19 -9.43 0.76
CA ILE A 171 -12.06 -8.50 0.74
C ILE A 171 -11.21 -8.81 -0.48
N CYS A 172 -11.01 -7.82 -1.35
CA CYS A 172 -10.10 -7.91 -2.49
C CYS A 172 -8.96 -6.90 -2.35
N GLY A 173 -7.91 -7.13 -3.12
CA GLY A 173 -6.67 -6.39 -3.06
C GLY A 173 -5.50 -7.29 -2.69
N ALA A 174 -4.30 -6.91 -3.09
CA ALA A 174 -3.11 -7.72 -2.89
C ALA A 174 -1.86 -6.90 -2.64
N SER A 175 -0.90 -7.54 -1.97
CA SER A 175 0.46 -7.02 -1.77
C SER A 175 1.44 -7.55 -2.82
N ALA A 176 1.13 -8.65 -3.52
CA ALA A 176 2.02 -9.30 -4.47
C ALA A 176 1.33 -9.88 -5.71
N TYR A 177 0.12 -9.45 -6.03
CA TYR A 177 -0.57 -9.81 -7.27
C TYR A 177 -0.33 -8.72 -8.32
N SER A 178 0.23 -9.09 -9.46
CA SER A 178 0.71 -8.16 -10.48
C SER A 178 -0.31 -7.85 -11.58
N ARG A 179 -1.52 -8.44 -11.53
CA ARG A 179 -2.58 -8.19 -12.51
C ARG A 179 -3.64 -7.26 -11.97
N ASP A 180 -4.42 -6.68 -12.87
CA ASP A 180 -5.56 -5.86 -12.51
C ASP A 180 -6.72 -6.71 -11.96
N TRP A 181 -7.66 -6.08 -11.26
CA TRP A 181 -8.77 -6.73 -10.57
C TRP A 181 -10.08 -6.56 -11.34
N ASP A 182 -10.85 -7.63 -11.46
CA ASP A 182 -12.23 -7.56 -11.93
C ASP A 182 -13.20 -7.31 -10.78
N TYR A 183 -13.34 -6.03 -10.41
CA TYR A 183 -14.24 -5.61 -9.33
C TYR A 183 -15.70 -5.91 -9.61
N LYS A 184 -16.11 -5.97 -10.91
CA LYS A 184 -17.46 -6.32 -11.31
C LYS A 184 -17.76 -7.78 -10.98
N ALA A 185 -16.87 -8.70 -11.34
CA ALA A 185 -17.04 -10.12 -11.01
C ALA A 185 -17.09 -10.37 -9.50
N LEU A 186 -16.28 -9.63 -8.72
CA LEU A 186 -16.30 -9.66 -7.26
C LEU A 186 -17.59 -9.10 -6.69
N ARG A 187 -18.12 -8.03 -7.27
CA ARG A 187 -19.42 -7.46 -6.85
C ARG A 187 -20.56 -8.44 -7.10
N GLU A 188 -20.59 -9.10 -8.24
CA GLU A 188 -21.57 -10.15 -8.53
C GLU A 188 -21.48 -11.30 -7.51
N ALA A 189 -20.25 -11.71 -7.13
CA ALA A 189 -20.08 -12.74 -6.10
C ALA A 189 -20.58 -12.27 -4.72
N ALA A 190 -20.36 -11.01 -4.37
CA ALA A 190 -20.81 -10.43 -3.10
C ALA A 190 -22.36 -10.30 -3.04
N ASP A 191 -22.96 -9.77 -4.10
CA ASP A 191 -24.43 -9.59 -4.20
C ASP A 191 -25.16 -10.94 -4.09
N GLU A 192 -24.61 -11.99 -4.69
CA GLU A 192 -25.21 -13.32 -4.68
C GLU A 192 -25.37 -13.93 -3.28
N VAL A 193 -24.48 -13.55 -2.35
CA VAL A 193 -24.50 -14.05 -0.96
C VAL A 193 -24.89 -12.97 0.06
N GLY A 194 -25.23 -11.77 -0.40
CA GLY A 194 -25.58 -10.64 0.45
C GLY A 194 -24.41 -10.11 1.28
N ALA A 195 -23.18 -10.28 0.80
CA ALA A 195 -21.98 -9.79 1.46
C ALA A 195 -21.66 -8.33 1.07
N LEU A 196 -21.01 -7.59 1.96
CA LEU A 196 -20.33 -6.35 1.57
C LEU A 196 -19.03 -6.69 0.82
N LEU A 197 -18.62 -5.81 -0.10
CA LEU A 197 -17.35 -5.92 -0.82
C LEU A 197 -16.43 -4.76 -0.40
N LEU A 198 -15.27 -5.09 0.16
CA LEU A 198 -14.19 -4.18 0.52
C LEU A 198 -13.03 -4.33 -0.47
N ALA A 199 -12.63 -3.25 -1.13
CA ALA A 199 -11.39 -3.22 -1.91
C ALA A 199 -10.27 -2.51 -1.13
N ASP A 200 -9.20 -3.23 -0.82
CA ASP A 200 -7.94 -2.66 -0.34
C ASP A 200 -7.03 -2.38 -1.54
N ILE A 201 -7.03 -1.13 -2.01
CA ILE A 201 -6.26 -0.68 -3.18
C ILE A 201 -4.89 -0.09 -2.81
N SER A 202 -4.37 -0.43 -1.64
CA SER A 202 -3.14 0.18 -1.08
C SER A 202 -1.96 0.20 -2.04
N HIS A 203 -1.74 -0.88 -2.79
CA HIS A 203 -0.62 -0.96 -3.72
C HIS A 203 -0.83 -0.12 -4.99
N PRO A 204 -1.92 -0.28 -5.75
CA PRO A 204 -2.12 0.42 -7.02
C PRO A 204 -2.83 1.77 -6.91
N SER A 205 -3.08 2.31 -5.71
CA SER A 205 -3.97 3.47 -5.50
C SER A 205 -3.61 4.69 -6.35
N GLY A 206 -2.32 4.99 -6.54
CA GLY A 206 -1.88 6.07 -7.41
C GLY A 206 -2.20 5.84 -8.89
N LEU A 207 -2.16 4.58 -9.34
CA LEU A 207 -2.48 4.19 -10.71
C LEU A 207 -4.00 4.26 -10.95
N ILE A 208 -4.79 3.78 -9.98
CA ILE A 208 -6.26 3.84 -10.00
C ILE A 208 -6.74 5.29 -10.01
N ALA A 209 -6.15 6.15 -9.19
CA ALA A 209 -6.48 7.58 -9.11
C ALA A 209 -6.29 8.31 -10.45
N LYS A 210 -5.47 7.78 -11.35
CA LYS A 210 -5.23 8.32 -12.70
C LYS A 210 -5.89 7.50 -13.82
N GLY A 211 -6.81 6.58 -13.48
CA GLY A 211 -7.56 5.80 -14.45
C GLY A 211 -6.73 4.82 -15.27
N LEU A 212 -5.57 4.40 -14.75
CA LEU A 212 -4.68 3.46 -15.44
C LEU A 212 -4.98 1.99 -15.13
N LEU A 213 -5.85 1.74 -14.16
CA LEU A 213 -6.35 0.43 -13.75
C LEU A 213 -7.87 0.52 -13.49
N ASN A 214 -8.52 -0.63 -13.40
CA ASN A 214 -9.96 -0.72 -13.18
C ASN A 214 -10.40 0.08 -11.92
N ASN A 215 -11.54 0.74 -12.04
CA ASN A 215 -12.11 1.56 -10.99
C ASN A 215 -12.90 0.73 -9.97
N PRO A 216 -12.48 0.64 -8.69
CA PRO A 216 -13.23 -0.08 -7.66
C PRO A 216 -14.50 0.63 -7.22
N PHE A 217 -14.56 1.96 -7.33
CA PHE A 217 -15.64 2.78 -6.74
C PHE A 217 -17.01 2.59 -7.41
N GLU A 218 -17.05 2.04 -8.62
CA GLU A 218 -18.29 1.70 -9.32
C GLU A 218 -18.90 0.37 -8.81
N HIS A 219 -18.08 -0.49 -8.21
CA HIS A 219 -18.48 -1.85 -7.88
C HIS A 219 -18.36 -2.18 -6.39
N CYS A 220 -17.33 -1.65 -5.71
CA CYS A 220 -17.08 -1.98 -4.31
C CYS A 220 -17.90 -1.10 -3.37
N HIS A 221 -18.41 -1.70 -2.30
CA HIS A 221 -19.17 -0.98 -1.28
C HIS A 221 -18.29 -0.01 -0.49
N ILE A 222 -17.08 -0.47 -0.15
CA ILE A 222 -16.10 0.27 0.66
C ILE A 222 -14.74 0.10 0.02
N VAL A 223 -13.94 1.16 0.00
CA VAL A 223 -12.57 1.12 -0.50
C VAL A 223 -11.62 1.66 0.57
N THR A 224 -10.55 0.93 0.82
CA THR A 224 -9.45 1.40 1.69
C THR A 224 -8.15 1.51 0.91
N THR A 225 -7.26 2.37 1.37
CA THR A 225 -5.93 2.48 0.81
C THR A 225 -4.91 2.97 1.83
N THR A 226 -3.65 2.71 1.56
CA THR A 226 -2.53 3.45 2.15
C THR A 226 -2.20 4.68 1.30
N THR A 227 -1.46 5.63 1.86
CA THR A 227 -1.10 6.88 1.17
C THR A 227 0.36 6.94 0.69
N HIS A 228 1.20 5.95 1.03
CA HIS A 228 2.66 6.02 0.93
C HIS A 228 3.31 5.10 -0.13
N LYS A 229 2.51 4.39 -0.95
CA LYS A 229 3.04 3.50 -2.01
C LYS A 229 3.04 4.21 -3.36
N THR A 230 2.30 3.73 -4.35
CA THR A 230 2.18 4.45 -5.63
C THR A 230 1.60 5.85 -5.47
N LEU A 231 0.79 6.10 -4.44
CA LEU A 231 0.23 7.43 -4.16
C LEU A 231 1.28 8.46 -3.68
N ARG A 232 2.47 8.02 -3.29
CA ARG A 232 3.65 8.85 -2.99
C ARG A 232 3.43 9.90 -1.88
N GLY A 233 2.59 9.57 -0.90
CA GLY A 233 2.31 10.44 0.26
C GLY A 233 2.96 9.94 1.56
N PRO A 234 2.61 10.56 2.69
CA PRO A 234 3.07 10.12 4.01
C PRO A 234 2.49 8.75 4.35
N ARG A 235 3.11 8.03 5.30
CA ARG A 235 2.53 6.78 5.82
C ARG A 235 1.21 7.08 6.52
N GLY A 236 0.14 6.44 6.06
CA GLY A 236 -1.21 6.63 6.55
C GLY A 236 -2.21 5.77 5.78
N GLY A 237 -3.49 5.89 6.08
CA GLY A 237 -4.58 5.21 5.41
C GLY A 237 -5.75 6.14 5.09
N LEU A 238 -6.66 5.67 4.23
CA LEU A 238 -7.94 6.29 3.89
C LEU A 238 -9.04 5.22 3.90
N ILE A 239 -10.25 5.66 4.20
CA ILE A 239 -11.49 4.90 3.92
C ILE A 239 -12.35 5.75 3.02
N MET A 240 -12.90 5.16 1.97
CA MET A 240 -13.62 5.89 0.92
C MET A 240 -14.92 5.16 0.53
N LEU A 241 -15.93 5.94 0.14
CA LEU A 241 -17.16 5.45 -0.47
C LEU A 241 -17.35 6.16 -1.82
N GLY A 242 -17.49 5.39 -2.90
CA GLY A 242 -17.87 5.95 -4.20
C GLY A 242 -19.20 6.68 -4.14
N ARG A 243 -20.17 6.05 -3.51
CA ARG A 243 -21.46 6.65 -3.07
C ARG A 243 -21.73 6.25 -1.63
N ASP A 244 -22.27 7.18 -0.84
CA ASP A 244 -22.76 6.87 0.50
C ASP A 244 -24.13 6.18 0.42
N PHE A 245 -24.44 5.29 1.36
CA PHE A 245 -25.65 4.50 1.36
C PHE A 245 -26.12 4.17 2.77
N GLU A 246 -27.40 3.87 2.91
CA GLU A 246 -27.99 3.43 4.17
C GLU A 246 -27.39 2.09 4.59
N ASN A 247 -27.05 1.95 5.88
CA ASN A 247 -26.46 0.68 6.34
C ASN A 247 -27.44 -0.50 6.21
N PRO A 248 -26.97 -1.68 5.76
CA PRO A 248 -27.84 -2.84 5.58
C PRO A 248 -28.16 -3.57 6.90
N PHE A 249 -27.68 -3.08 8.05
CA PHE A 249 -27.83 -3.72 9.35
C PHE A 249 -29.05 -3.24 10.13
N GLY A 250 -29.81 -2.28 9.59
CA GLY A 250 -30.99 -1.69 10.26
C GLY A 250 -30.64 -0.79 11.43
N LEU A 251 -29.38 -0.34 11.55
CA LEU A 251 -28.93 0.56 12.61
C LEU A 251 -29.51 1.98 12.39
N LYS A 252 -30.17 2.52 13.42
CA LYS A 252 -30.89 3.79 13.34
C LYS A 252 -30.25 4.88 14.19
N THR A 253 -30.52 6.12 13.79
CA THR A 253 -30.26 7.32 14.58
C THR A 253 -31.28 7.41 15.74
N PRO A 254 -31.04 8.25 16.75
CA PRO A 254 -32.04 8.54 17.81
C PRO A 254 -33.39 9.05 17.27
N LYS A 255 -33.40 9.58 16.04
CA LYS A 255 -34.63 10.05 15.36
C LYS A 255 -35.37 8.94 14.60
N GLY A 256 -34.83 7.72 14.59
CA GLY A 256 -35.43 6.56 13.91
C GLY A 256 -35.08 6.39 12.45
N GLU A 257 -34.25 7.26 11.86
CA GLU A 257 -33.75 7.18 10.49
C GLU A 257 -32.61 6.17 10.40
N LEU A 258 -32.46 5.47 9.26
CA LEU A 258 -31.29 4.60 9.03
C LEU A 258 -30.01 5.45 9.03
N ARG A 259 -28.96 4.95 9.68
CA ARG A 259 -27.65 5.59 9.64
C ARG A 259 -27.00 5.34 8.30
N MET A 260 -26.35 6.36 7.73
CA MET A 260 -25.53 6.22 6.55
C MET A 260 -24.28 5.40 6.85
N MET A 261 -23.76 4.68 5.85
CA MET A 261 -22.55 3.87 5.99
C MET A 261 -21.35 4.72 6.41
N SER A 262 -21.21 5.92 5.85
CA SER A 262 -20.19 6.89 6.25
C SER A 262 -20.16 7.14 7.77
N ALA A 263 -21.31 7.30 8.40
CA ALA A 263 -21.41 7.52 9.85
C ALA A 263 -21.00 6.28 10.67
N LEU A 264 -21.16 5.06 10.14
CA LEU A 264 -20.66 3.86 10.78
C LEU A 264 -19.14 3.75 10.64
N LEU A 265 -18.62 4.05 9.47
CA LEU A 265 -17.17 4.02 9.20
C LEU A 265 -16.43 5.09 10.01
N ASP A 266 -16.98 6.32 10.12
CA ASP A 266 -16.45 7.36 11.01
C ASP A 266 -16.39 6.86 12.45
N SER A 267 -17.48 6.22 12.93
CA SER A 267 -17.50 5.65 14.28
C SER A 267 -16.51 4.49 14.45
N GLY A 268 -16.25 3.72 13.41
CA GLY A 268 -15.24 2.67 13.39
C GLY A 268 -13.81 3.22 13.50
N VAL A 269 -13.55 4.40 12.93
CA VAL A 269 -12.28 5.11 13.10
C VAL A 269 -12.21 5.74 14.48
N PHE A 270 -13.11 6.68 14.79
CA PHE A 270 -13.18 7.36 16.07
C PHE A 270 -14.62 7.30 16.60
N PRO A 271 -14.85 6.82 17.82
CA PRO A 271 -13.85 6.35 18.80
C PRO A 271 -13.48 4.85 18.70
N GLY A 272 -13.85 4.15 17.62
CA GLY A 272 -13.79 2.70 17.52
C GLY A 272 -12.38 2.12 17.61
N THR A 273 -11.43 2.65 16.83
CA THR A 273 -10.06 2.12 16.73
C THR A 273 -8.97 3.15 17.05
N GLN A 274 -9.31 4.44 17.07
CA GLN A 274 -8.37 5.54 17.30
C GLN A 274 -8.92 6.57 18.27
N GLY A 275 -8.01 7.38 18.89
CA GLY A 275 -8.28 8.62 19.59
C GLY A 275 -7.99 9.83 18.70
N GLY A 276 -7.11 10.75 19.17
CA GLY A 276 -6.74 11.94 18.42
C GLY A 276 -6.06 11.60 17.10
N PRO A 277 -6.47 12.22 15.99
CA PRO A 277 -5.85 12.02 14.68
C PRO A 277 -4.44 12.63 14.63
N LEU A 278 -3.61 12.14 13.71
CA LEU A 278 -2.27 12.66 13.48
C LEU A 278 -2.33 13.85 12.51
N GLU A 279 -2.58 15.05 13.02
CA GLU A 279 -2.83 16.24 12.20
C GLU A 279 -1.66 16.60 11.27
N HIS A 280 -0.41 16.35 11.71
CA HIS A 280 0.79 16.51 10.87
C HIS A 280 0.82 15.52 9.70
N VAL A 281 0.34 14.30 9.88
CA VAL A 281 0.20 13.33 8.79
C VAL A 281 -0.96 13.70 7.86
N ILE A 282 -2.08 14.19 8.41
CA ILE A 282 -3.22 14.67 7.61
C ILE A 282 -2.80 15.88 6.75
N GLY A 283 -2.05 16.82 7.31
CA GLY A 283 -1.47 17.94 6.56
C GLY A 283 -0.55 17.44 5.42
N ALA A 284 0.28 16.45 5.70
CA ALA A 284 1.12 15.84 4.68
C ALA A 284 0.32 15.06 3.62
N LYS A 285 -0.81 14.41 4.00
CA LYS A 285 -1.76 13.82 3.02
C LYS A 285 -2.37 14.89 2.13
N ALA A 286 -2.77 16.04 2.68
CA ALA A 286 -3.31 17.15 1.90
C ALA A 286 -2.32 17.65 0.85
N VAL A 287 -1.02 17.74 1.19
CA VAL A 287 0.04 18.08 0.24
C VAL A 287 0.16 17.02 -0.86
N ALA A 288 0.27 15.76 -0.48
CA ALA A 288 0.45 14.65 -1.41
C ALA A 288 -0.73 14.51 -2.39
N PHE A 289 -1.97 14.71 -1.93
CA PHE A 289 -3.14 14.70 -2.82
C PHE A 289 -3.15 15.87 -3.77
N GLY A 290 -2.70 17.06 -3.33
CA GLY A 290 -2.49 18.20 -4.23
C GLY A 290 -1.46 17.92 -5.31
N GLU A 291 -0.35 17.26 -4.98
CA GLU A 291 0.64 16.80 -5.96
C GLU A 291 0.04 15.75 -6.91
N ALA A 292 -0.75 14.81 -6.39
CA ALA A 292 -1.37 13.75 -7.16
C ALA A 292 -2.45 14.25 -8.14
N LEU A 293 -3.05 15.40 -7.91
CA LEU A 293 -3.98 16.06 -8.83
C LEU A 293 -3.30 16.64 -10.08
N SER A 294 -2.00 16.88 -10.04
CA SER A 294 -1.24 17.51 -11.13
C SER A 294 -1.05 16.60 -12.35
N ASP A 295 -0.79 17.24 -13.53
CA ASP A 295 -0.44 16.52 -14.77
C ASP A 295 0.89 15.78 -14.64
N ALA A 296 1.87 16.37 -13.96
CA ALA A 296 3.16 15.74 -13.69
C ALA A 296 3.03 14.41 -12.95
N TYR A 297 2.02 14.28 -12.10
CA TYR A 297 1.74 13.00 -11.43
C TYR A 297 1.12 11.99 -12.39
N THR A 298 0.36 12.41 -13.39
CA THR A 298 -0.15 11.53 -14.46
C THR A 298 1.01 10.95 -15.27
N ASP A 299 1.97 11.77 -15.68
CA ASP A 299 3.18 11.31 -16.36
C ASP A 299 3.99 10.31 -15.51
N TYR A 300 4.13 10.62 -14.22
CA TYR A 300 4.79 9.74 -13.25
C TYR A 300 4.13 8.37 -13.15
N THR A 301 2.81 8.31 -13.02
CA THR A 301 2.08 7.04 -12.88
C THR A 301 2.14 6.21 -14.16
N GLN A 302 2.09 6.82 -15.33
CA GLN A 302 2.31 6.14 -16.61
C GLN A 302 3.75 5.58 -16.70
N GLN A 303 4.74 6.35 -16.24
CA GLN A 303 6.13 5.89 -16.23
C GLN A 303 6.33 4.70 -15.27
N ILE A 304 5.63 4.66 -14.15
CA ILE A 304 5.66 3.49 -13.24
C ILE A 304 5.31 2.20 -13.99
N ILE A 305 4.23 2.20 -14.77
CA ILE A 305 3.79 1.01 -15.52
C ILE A 305 4.82 0.64 -16.59
N ARG A 306 5.30 1.62 -17.38
CA ARG A 306 6.33 1.36 -18.39
C ARG A 306 7.61 0.75 -17.79
N ASN A 307 8.05 1.29 -16.66
CA ASN A 307 9.20 0.76 -15.93
C ASN A 307 8.97 -0.65 -15.40
N ALA A 308 7.79 -0.93 -14.84
CA ALA A 308 7.43 -2.27 -14.38
C ALA A 308 7.44 -3.29 -15.53
N GLN A 309 6.87 -2.94 -16.68
CA GLN A 309 6.85 -3.78 -17.86
C GLN A 309 8.28 -4.02 -18.42
N ALA A 310 9.14 -2.99 -18.42
CA ALA A 310 10.54 -3.12 -18.82
C ALA A 310 11.33 -4.04 -17.88
N LEU A 311 11.12 -3.92 -16.55
CA LEU A 311 11.70 -4.86 -15.57
C LEU A 311 11.22 -6.29 -15.83
N ALA A 312 9.91 -6.49 -16.00
CA ALA A 312 9.32 -7.80 -16.24
C ALA A 312 9.91 -8.45 -17.49
N LYS A 313 10.00 -7.70 -18.60
CA LYS A 313 10.62 -8.16 -19.82
C LYS A 313 12.10 -8.52 -19.61
N GLY A 314 12.86 -7.67 -18.94
CA GLY A 314 14.29 -7.88 -18.69
C GLY A 314 14.57 -9.17 -17.90
N PHE A 315 13.74 -9.48 -16.90
CA PHE A 315 13.82 -10.74 -16.14
C PHE A 315 13.42 -11.94 -16.99
N THR A 316 12.34 -11.86 -17.77
CA THR A 316 11.88 -12.95 -18.63
C THR A 316 12.93 -13.27 -19.70
N ASP A 317 13.54 -12.26 -20.32
CA ASP A 317 14.60 -12.43 -21.33
C ASP A 317 15.84 -13.15 -20.75
N ARG A 318 16.04 -13.10 -19.43
CA ARG A 318 17.11 -13.82 -18.70
C ARG A 318 16.66 -15.15 -18.10
N GLY A 319 15.46 -15.62 -18.43
CA GLY A 319 14.94 -16.93 -18.03
C GLY A 319 14.43 -16.98 -16.59
N TYR A 320 14.08 -15.86 -15.98
CA TYR A 320 13.30 -15.83 -14.75
C TYR A 320 11.82 -16.03 -15.07
N SER A 321 11.10 -16.68 -14.16
CA SER A 321 9.65 -16.85 -14.25
C SER A 321 8.95 -15.76 -13.45
N ILE A 322 8.01 -15.05 -14.08
CA ILE A 322 7.16 -14.09 -13.41
C ILE A 322 5.79 -14.74 -13.17
N ILE A 323 5.34 -14.74 -11.91
CA ILE A 323 4.01 -15.24 -11.55
C ILE A 323 2.96 -14.44 -12.33
N SER A 324 1.96 -15.12 -12.88
CA SER A 324 0.94 -14.59 -13.81
C SER A 324 1.48 -14.15 -15.19
N GLY A 325 2.74 -14.41 -15.52
CA GLY A 325 3.33 -14.16 -16.85
C GLY A 325 3.64 -12.68 -17.14
N GLY A 326 3.58 -11.78 -16.17
CA GLY A 326 3.87 -10.35 -16.36
C GLY A 326 3.24 -9.43 -15.34
N THR A 327 3.10 -8.14 -15.68
CA THR A 327 2.50 -7.14 -14.79
C THR A 327 1.66 -6.11 -15.55
N ASP A 328 0.52 -5.74 -14.95
CA ASP A 328 -0.35 -4.64 -15.39
C ASP A 328 -0.17 -3.39 -14.51
N ASN A 329 0.52 -3.52 -13.36
CA ASN A 329 0.69 -2.47 -12.37
C ASN A 329 2.17 -2.14 -12.10
N HIS A 330 2.53 -1.71 -10.90
CA HIS A 330 3.86 -1.26 -10.49
C HIS A 330 4.77 -2.35 -9.95
N LEU A 331 4.28 -3.57 -9.76
CA LEU A 331 5.03 -4.65 -9.10
C LEU A 331 5.01 -5.95 -9.91
N MET A 332 5.95 -6.83 -9.59
CA MET A 332 5.96 -8.20 -10.07
C MET A 332 6.46 -9.13 -8.97
N LEU A 333 6.02 -10.38 -9.03
CA LEU A 333 6.48 -11.49 -8.20
C LEU A 333 7.30 -12.45 -9.09
N ILE A 334 8.57 -12.59 -8.76
CA ILE A 334 9.53 -13.39 -9.54
C ILE A 334 9.78 -14.70 -8.80
N ASP A 335 9.56 -15.81 -9.48
CA ASP A 335 9.86 -17.16 -9.00
C ASP A 335 11.35 -17.48 -9.25
N LEU A 336 12.08 -17.75 -8.20
CA LEU A 336 13.52 -18.02 -8.23
C LEU A 336 13.87 -19.51 -8.35
N ARG A 337 12.88 -20.39 -8.33
CA ARG A 337 13.10 -21.86 -8.40
C ARG A 337 13.78 -22.27 -9.70
N SER A 338 13.45 -21.61 -10.81
CA SER A 338 14.11 -21.86 -12.11
C SER A 338 15.62 -21.56 -12.13
N LYS A 339 16.09 -20.74 -11.19
CA LYS A 339 17.51 -20.39 -11.01
C LYS A 339 18.18 -21.17 -9.88
N GLY A 340 17.46 -22.05 -9.20
CA GLY A 340 17.97 -22.77 -8.02
C GLY A 340 18.22 -21.90 -6.80
N LEU A 341 17.60 -20.73 -6.73
CA LEU A 341 17.76 -19.74 -5.66
C LEU A 341 16.54 -19.71 -4.71
N THR A 342 16.75 -19.17 -3.52
CA THR A 342 15.66 -18.87 -2.57
C THR A 342 15.49 -17.37 -2.39
N GLY A 343 14.29 -16.94 -1.98
CA GLY A 343 14.02 -15.54 -1.71
C GLY A 343 14.94 -14.97 -0.63
N LYS A 344 15.21 -15.73 0.43
CA LYS A 344 16.14 -15.33 1.51
C LYS A 344 17.58 -15.13 0.98
N LEU A 345 18.06 -16.01 0.11
CA LEU A 345 19.38 -15.85 -0.48
C LEU A 345 19.43 -14.60 -1.36
N ALA A 346 18.42 -14.40 -2.22
CA ALA A 346 18.33 -13.22 -3.08
C ALA A 346 18.30 -11.92 -2.28
N GLU A 347 17.42 -11.81 -1.26
CA GLU A 347 17.32 -10.63 -0.38
C GLU A 347 18.66 -10.32 0.29
N ASN A 348 19.29 -11.32 0.93
CA ASN A 348 20.55 -11.14 1.65
C ASN A 348 21.73 -10.81 0.74
N THR A 349 21.73 -11.27 -0.50
CA THR A 349 22.81 -11.03 -1.45
C THR A 349 22.69 -9.66 -2.11
N LEU A 350 21.48 -9.30 -2.54
CA LEU A 350 21.21 -8.01 -3.19
C LEU A 350 21.46 -6.83 -2.27
N ILE A 351 21.13 -6.96 -0.96
CA ILE A 351 21.41 -5.90 0.01
C ILE A 351 22.91 -5.61 0.17
N LYS A 352 23.80 -6.59 -0.08
CA LYS A 352 25.24 -6.37 -0.07
C LYS A 352 25.73 -5.51 -1.23
N ALA A 353 24.94 -5.45 -2.29
CA ALA A 353 25.18 -4.62 -3.47
C ALA A 353 24.35 -3.30 -3.44
N ASP A 354 23.79 -2.93 -2.29
CA ASP A 354 22.90 -1.79 -2.10
C ASP A 354 21.66 -1.81 -3.05
N ILE A 355 21.14 -2.99 -3.34
CA ILE A 355 19.89 -3.21 -4.06
C ILE A 355 18.87 -3.79 -3.09
N THR A 356 17.81 -3.06 -2.80
CA THR A 356 16.81 -3.43 -1.81
C THR A 356 15.56 -4.02 -2.46
N ILE A 357 15.24 -5.27 -2.13
CA ILE A 357 14.02 -5.98 -2.50
C ILE A 357 13.45 -6.67 -1.26
N ASN A 358 12.29 -7.30 -1.35
CA ASN A 358 11.87 -8.24 -0.31
C ASN A 358 11.70 -9.65 -0.86
N LYS A 359 12.11 -10.65 -0.05
CA LYS A 359 11.71 -12.03 -0.29
C LYS A 359 10.20 -12.15 -0.17
N ASN A 360 9.61 -13.02 -0.96
CA ASN A 360 8.16 -13.23 -0.98
C ASN A 360 7.84 -14.70 -1.29
N MET A 361 6.80 -15.23 -0.64
CA MET A 361 6.26 -16.52 -1.06
C MET A 361 5.72 -16.41 -2.48
N VAL A 362 5.90 -17.45 -3.27
CA VAL A 362 5.17 -17.64 -4.53
C VAL A 362 3.93 -18.49 -4.25
N PRO A 363 2.87 -18.37 -5.05
CA PRO A 363 1.72 -19.28 -4.91
C PRO A 363 2.18 -20.75 -4.92
N PHE A 364 1.60 -21.54 -4.01
CA PHE A 364 1.97 -22.96 -3.82
C PHE A 364 3.46 -23.17 -3.49
N ASP A 365 4.04 -22.25 -2.73
CA ASP A 365 5.44 -22.33 -2.31
C ASP A 365 5.67 -23.54 -1.38
N ASP A 366 6.72 -24.34 -1.66
CA ASP A 366 7.15 -25.46 -0.83
C ASP A 366 8.08 -25.06 0.32
N LYS A 367 8.50 -23.79 0.36
CA LYS A 367 9.37 -23.23 1.40
C LYS A 367 8.57 -22.53 2.49
N SER A 368 9.18 -22.43 3.67
CA SER A 368 8.60 -21.65 4.78
C SER A 368 8.59 -20.15 4.46
N PRO A 369 7.71 -19.36 5.10
CA PRO A 369 7.67 -17.90 4.95
C PRO A 369 8.98 -17.18 5.30
N PHE A 370 9.89 -17.83 6.05
CA PHE A 370 11.20 -17.29 6.40
C PHE A 370 12.28 -17.50 5.33
N VAL A 371 12.05 -18.42 4.39
CA VAL A 371 12.95 -18.75 3.29
C VAL A 371 12.42 -18.26 1.95
N THR A 372 11.21 -18.64 1.60
CA THR A 372 10.47 -18.34 0.37
C THR A 372 11.18 -18.77 -0.92
N SER A 373 10.43 -18.90 -2.00
CA SER A 373 10.96 -19.22 -3.33
C SER A 373 10.95 -18.03 -4.30
N GLY A 374 10.47 -16.87 -3.85
CA GLY A 374 10.35 -15.71 -4.72
C GLY A 374 10.93 -14.42 -4.15
N MET A 375 11.03 -13.44 -5.02
CA MET A 375 11.31 -12.05 -4.69
C MET A 375 10.23 -11.15 -5.31
N ARG A 376 9.82 -10.12 -4.57
CA ARG A 376 8.89 -9.09 -5.06
C ARG A 376 9.67 -7.82 -5.36
N ILE A 377 9.39 -7.24 -6.54
CA ILE A 377 10.02 -6.01 -7.03
C ILE A 377 8.93 -5.03 -7.45
N GLY A 378 9.16 -3.74 -7.23
CA GLY A 378 8.31 -2.65 -7.67
C GLY A 378 9.08 -1.51 -8.31
N SER A 379 8.44 -0.74 -9.17
CA SER A 379 9.05 0.34 -9.96
C SER A 379 8.80 1.75 -9.40
N ALA A 380 7.96 1.92 -8.35
CA ALA A 380 7.50 3.24 -7.92
C ALA A 380 8.66 4.14 -7.42
N ALA A 381 9.53 3.62 -6.54
CA ALA A 381 10.63 4.39 -5.96
C ALA A 381 11.67 4.82 -7.00
N VAL A 382 12.10 3.91 -7.88
CA VAL A 382 13.06 4.23 -8.95
C VAL A 382 12.46 5.20 -9.97
N THR A 383 11.14 5.11 -10.25
CA THR A 383 10.45 6.09 -11.10
C THR A 383 10.44 7.48 -10.48
N THR A 384 10.21 7.58 -9.16
CA THR A 384 10.29 8.87 -8.43
C THR A 384 11.68 9.49 -8.55
N ARG A 385 12.75 8.69 -8.61
CA ARG A 385 14.11 9.16 -8.84
C ARG A 385 14.41 9.58 -10.29
N GLY A 386 13.48 9.39 -11.22
CA GLY A 386 13.61 9.79 -12.61
C GLY A 386 14.14 8.70 -13.55
N LEU A 387 14.31 7.46 -13.09
CA LEU A 387 14.73 6.35 -13.93
C LEU A 387 13.62 5.96 -14.91
N LYS A 388 14.02 5.52 -16.11
CA LYS A 388 13.14 5.15 -17.23
C LYS A 388 13.45 3.75 -17.73
N GLU A 389 12.77 3.31 -18.79
CA GLU A 389 12.81 1.94 -19.32
C GLU A 389 14.24 1.43 -19.61
N ALA A 390 15.10 2.27 -20.16
CA ALA A 390 16.50 1.90 -20.41
C ALA A 390 17.27 1.59 -19.12
N ASP A 391 16.98 2.34 -18.05
CA ASP A 391 17.58 2.13 -16.75
C ASP A 391 17.10 0.81 -16.11
N MET A 392 15.88 0.39 -16.40
CA MET A 392 15.33 -0.88 -15.92
C MET A 392 16.13 -2.07 -16.45
N THR A 393 16.60 -2.01 -17.70
CA THR A 393 17.50 -3.03 -18.26
C THR A 393 18.78 -3.14 -17.43
N ARG A 394 19.38 -2.00 -17.06
CA ARG A 394 20.59 -1.98 -16.23
C ARG A 394 20.34 -2.47 -14.80
N ILE A 395 19.19 -2.17 -14.22
CA ILE A 395 18.80 -2.71 -12.90
C ILE A 395 18.72 -4.23 -12.96
N VAL A 396 18.08 -4.79 -13.98
CA VAL A 396 17.98 -6.25 -14.16
C VAL A 396 19.37 -6.87 -14.37
N GLU A 397 20.28 -6.20 -15.10
CA GLU A 397 21.66 -6.63 -15.24
C GLU A 397 22.39 -6.72 -13.91
N PHE A 398 22.31 -5.69 -13.08
CA PHE A 398 22.89 -5.71 -11.74
C PHE A 398 22.31 -6.84 -10.87
N ILE A 399 20.99 -7.01 -10.89
CA ILE A 399 20.34 -8.07 -10.09
C ILE A 399 20.78 -9.45 -10.54
N ASP A 400 20.75 -9.72 -11.84
CA ASP A 400 21.15 -11.03 -12.40
C ASP A 400 22.63 -11.32 -12.10
N ASP A 401 23.51 -10.34 -12.32
CA ASP A 401 24.95 -10.47 -12.03
C ASP A 401 25.22 -10.76 -10.55
N VAL A 402 24.59 -10.03 -9.64
CA VAL A 402 24.68 -10.26 -8.19
C VAL A 402 24.17 -11.65 -7.80
N LEU A 403 23.05 -12.08 -8.33
CA LEU A 403 22.45 -13.36 -7.99
C LEU A 403 23.26 -14.54 -8.56
N MET A 404 23.82 -14.43 -9.75
CA MET A 404 24.66 -15.47 -10.35
C MET A 404 26.02 -15.60 -9.67
N HIS A 405 26.49 -14.54 -9.02
CA HIS A 405 27.76 -14.52 -8.30
C HIS A 405 27.60 -14.40 -6.77
N HIS A 406 26.47 -14.88 -6.24
CA HIS A 406 26.05 -14.69 -4.83
C HIS A 406 27.07 -15.16 -3.78
N ALA A 407 27.99 -16.04 -4.13
CA ALA A 407 29.05 -16.56 -3.23
C ALA A 407 30.38 -15.78 -3.32
N ASP A 408 30.51 -14.84 -4.26
CA ASP A 408 31.77 -14.07 -4.46
C ASP A 408 31.64 -12.67 -3.82
N GLU A 409 32.06 -12.54 -2.57
CA GLU A 409 32.02 -11.27 -1.81
C GLU A 409 32.77 -10.13 -2.52
N ALA A 410 33.91 -10.41 -3.17
CA ALA A 410 34.68 -9.38 -3.87
C ALA A 410 33.92 -8.86 -5.09
N HIS A 411 33.22 -9.74 -5.80
CA HIS A 411 32.32 -9.38 -6.90
C HIS A 411 31.16 -8.51 -6.40
N LEU A 412 30.51 -8.91 -5.32
CA LEU A 412 29.36 -8.15 -4.75
C LEU A 412 29.79 -6.73 -4.36
N LEU A 413 30.95 -6.56 -3.73
CA LEU A 413 31.48 -5.25 -3.39
C LEU A 413 31.81 -4.38 -4.60
N ARG A 414 32.30 -4.99 -5.68
CA ARG A 414 32.54 -4.29 -6.95
C ARG A 414 31.23 -3.80 -7.56
N VAL A 415 30.20 -4.65 -7.62
CA VAL A 415 28.88 -4.26 -8.14
C VAL A 415 28.26 -3.17 -7.26
N ARG A 416 28.40 -3.25 -5.94
CA ARG A 416 28.00 -2.17 -5.02
C ARG A 416 28.62 -0.83 -5.40
N GLY A 417 29.93 -0.79 -5.66
CA GLY A 417 30.60 0.43 -6.12
C GLY A 417 29.99 0.99 -7.41
N GLN A 418 29.68 0.11 -8.38
CA GLN A 418 29.04 0.51 -9.64
C GLN A 418 27.61 1.03 -9.43
N VAL A 419 26.83 0.41 -8.57
CA VAL A 419 25.48 0.87 -8.20
C VAL A 419 25.55 2.25 -7.57
N ASN A 420 26.42 2.44 -6.55
CA ASN A 420 26.54 3.70 -5.84
C ASN A 420 27.00 4.83 -6.77
N GLU A 421 27.98 4.59 -7.67
CA GLU A 421 28.42 5.57 -8.66
C GLU A 421 27.29 5.93 -9.64
N TRP A 422 26.56 4.93 -10.13
CA TRP A 422 25.46 5.17 -11.07
C TRP A 422 24.33 5.96 -10.44
N MET A 423 23.97 5.67 -9.19
CA MET A 423 22.87 6.33 -8.48
C MET A 423 23.16 7.80 -8.13
N GLN A 424 24.42 8.26 -8.18
CA GLN A 424 24.75 9.68 -8.07
C GLN A 424 24.15 10.53 -9.21
N GLN A 425 23.84 9.91 -10.35
CA GLN A 425 23.19 10.60 -11.48
C GLN A 425 21.69 10.87 -11.22
N TYR A 426 21.12 10.25 -10.20
CA TYR A 426 19.70 10.33 -9.81
C TYR A 426 19.60 10.79 -8.35
N PRO A 427 19.96 12.06 -8.04
CA PRO A 427 20.04 12.53 -6.66
C PRO A 427 18.68 12.53 -5.97
N LEU A 428 18.67 12.18 -4.67
CA LEU A 428 17.55 12.36 -3.76
C LEU A 428 17.87 13.49 -2.78
N PHE A 429 16.86 14.23 -2.35
CA PHE A 429 17.00 15.28 -1.34
C PHE A 429 18.00 16.39 -1.74
N ALA A 430 18.06 16.71 -3.04
CA ALA A 430 18.90 17.76 -3.60
C ALA A 430 18.28 19.16 -3.45
#